data_c0aed5a2380cbb172f0c733f78a2a8d3
#
_entry.id   c0aed5a2380cbb172f0c733f78a2a8d3
#
_cell.length_a   1.000
_cell.length_b   1.000
_cell.length_c   1.000
_cell.angle_alpha   90.00
_cell.angle_beta   90.00
_cell.angle_gamma   90.00
#
_symmetry.space_group_name_H-M   'P 1'
#
loop_
_entity.id
_entity.type
_entity.pdbx_description
1 polymer ?
#
loop_
_entity_poly.entity_id
_entity_poly.type
_entity_poly.pdbx_seq_one_letter_code
_entity_poly.pdbx_strand_id
1 'polypeptide(L)'
;MKAFVLAEPGKVQWYNAPEPELTPYGAILEPIAVTPCSSDVHTVFGGGSPKQPNLVLGHESIGRVVAVGEYVKDFKIGDKVAVPAITPDWREKSIQEGNDRHASAPFSGHQLGRTQPGVFSERYLIKDADTTLAHIPEGITDEQALMSVDVVTTGFTGAEYADIKFGDTVCVIGIGPIGLMAVAGARLRGAGKI
;
A
#
# COMPACT_ATOMS: atom_id res chain seq x y z
N MET A 1 12.74 2.08 -17.90
CA MET A 1 12.46 3.12 -16.87
C MET A 1 13.41 3.03 -15.69
N LYS A 2 13.67 4.12 -14.98
CA LYS A 2 14.43 4.08 -13.72
C LYS A 2 13.59 3.51 -12.59
N ALA A 3 14.20 2.64 -11.78
CA ALA A 3 13.57 2.04 -10.61
C ALA A 3 14.59 1.85 -9.48
N PHE A 4 14.13 1.93 -8.23
CA PHE A 4 14.94 1.64 -7.05
C PHE A 4 14.66 0.20 -6.61
N VAL A 5 15.68 -0.66 -6.68
CA VAL A 5 15.51 -2.10 -6.55
C VAL A 5 16.35 -2.70 -5.43
N LEU A 6 15.87 -3.82 -4.91
CA LEU A 6 16.67 -4.74 -4.14
C LEU A 6 17.45 -5.66 -5.11
N ALA A 7 18.74 -5.40 -5.27
CA ALA A 7 19.60 -6.19 -6.15
C ALA A 7 19.95 -7.56 -5.52
N GLU A 8 20.32 -7.52 -4.24
CA GLU A 8 20.61 -8.68 -3.39
C GLU A 8 20.37 -8.31 -1.92
N PRO A 9 20.22 -9.27 -1.00
CA PRO A 9 20.00 -8.97 0.42
C PRO A 9 21.00 -7.94 0.95
N GLY A 10 20.47 -6.87 1.56
CA GLY A 10 21.26 -5.76 2.09
C GLY A 10 21.73 -4.72 1.06
N LYS A 11 21.47 -4.93 -0.24
CA LYS A 11 21.98 -4.03 -1.28
C LYS A 11 20.87 -3.50 -2.18
N VAL A 12 20.69 -2.20 -2.15
CA VAL A 12 19.75 -1.47 -2.99
C VAL A 12 20.50 -0.63 -4.03
N GLN A 13 19.90 -0.44 -5.20
CA GLN A 13 20.49 0.37 -6.27
C GLN A 13 19.45 0.93 -7.23
N TRP A 14 19.81 1.95 -7.98
CA TRP A 14 19.08 2.36 -9.17
C TRP A 14 19.30 1.34 -10.31
N TYR A 15 18.24 1.00 -11.00
CA TYR A 15 18.23 0.00 -12.06
C TYR A 15 17.37 0.46 -13.22
N ASN A 16 17.73 0.06 -14.44
CA ASN A 16 16.90 0.26 -15.62
C ASN A 16 15.96 -0.94 -15.77
N ALA A 17 14.81 -0.87 -15.11
CA ALA A 17 13.77 -1.88 -15.20
C ALA A 17 13.00 -1.79 -16.53
N PRO A 18 12.39 -2.89 -17.00
CA PRO A 18 11.44 -2.84 -18.12
C PRO A 18 10.23 -1.97 -17.75
N GLU A 19 9.56 -1.42 -18.76
CA GLU A 19 8.27 -0.77 -18.57
C GLU A 19 7.22 -1.79 -18.12
N PRO A 20 6.27 -1.41 -17.25
CA PRO A 20 5.19 -2.31 -16.86
C PRO A 20 4.24 -2.57 -18.04
N GLU A 21 3.80 -3.81 -18.17
CA GLU A 21 2.83 -4.20 -19.19
C GLU A 21 1.40 -4.00 -18.67
N LEU A 22 0.59 -3.24 -19.42
CA LEU A 22 -0.80 -2.97 -19.06
C LEU A 22 -1.65 -4.26 -19.12
N THR A 23 -2.42 -4.50 -18.06
CA THR A 23 -3.36 -5.62 -18.01
C THR A 23 -4.80 -5.14 -18.26
N PRO A 24 -5.74 -6.01 -18.69
CA PRO A 24 -7.10 -5.61 -19.03
C PRO A 24 -7.88 -4.90 -17.90
N TYR A 25 -7.64 -5.25 -16.64
CA TYR A 25 -8.25 -4.65 -15.44
C TYR A 25 -7.33 -3.67 -14.72
N GLY A 26 -6.12 -3.48 -15.23
CA GLY A 26 -5.08 -2.71 -14.55
C GLY A 26 -5.00 -1.26 -14.99
N ALA A 27 -4.22 -0.50 -14.23
CA ALA A 27 -3.78 0.83 -14.59
C ALA A 27 -2.28 0.97 -14.43
N ILE A 28 -1.62 1.71 -15.33
CA ILE A 28 -0.24 2.15 -15.16
C ILE A 28 -0.26 3.56 -14.59
N LEU A 29 0.54 3.78 -13.56
CA LEU A 29 0.64 5.05 -12.85
C LEU A 29 2.06 5.59 -12.89
N GLU A 30 2.17 6.93 -12.91
CA GLU A 30 3.38 7.67 -12.56
C GLU A 30 3.28 8.16 -11.12
N PRO A 31 4.30 7.95 -10.26
CA PRO A 31 4.24 8.41 -8.88
C PRO A 31 4.26 9.93 -8.80
N ILE A 32 3.39 10.52 -7.99
CA ILE A 32 3.41 11.92 -7.57
C ILE A 32 4.16 12.03 -6.26
N ALA A 33 3.88 11.13 -5.33
CA ALA A 33 4.52 11.01 -4.04
C ALA A 33 4.60 9.55 -3.62
N VAL A 34 5.70 9.17 -2.98
CA VAL A 34 5.92 7.84 -2.40
C VAL A 34 6.59 7.97 -1.05
N THR A 35 6.38 7.01 -0.16
CA THR A 35 7.08 6.96 1.12
C THR A 35 7.66 5.57 1.38
N PRO A 36 8.90 5.48 1.94
CA PRO A 36 9.42 4.22 2.40
C PRO A 36 8.80 3.82 3.74
N CYS A 37 8.47 2.55 3.85
CA CYS A 37 7.99 1.92 5.08
C CYS A 37 9.12 1.15 5.78
N SER A 38 9.00 0.92 7.09
CA SER A 38 9.92 0.04 7.82
C SER A 38 9.92 -1.38 7.25
N SER A 39 8.83 -1.83 6.63
CA SER A 39 8.76 -3.13 5.96
C SER A 39 9.66 -3.21 4.71
N ASP A 40 9.91 -2.10 4.00
CA ASP A 40 10.92 -2.05 2.92
C ASP A 40 12.32 -2.26 3.51
N VAL A 41 12.63 -1.63 4.64
CA VAL A 41 13.91 -1.81 5.35
C VAL A 41 14.08 -3.28 5.78
N HIS A 42 13.03 -3.90 6.35
CA HIS A 42 13.06 -5.33 6.69
C HIS A 42 13.26 -6.21 5.45
N THR A 43 12.64 -5.87 4.33
CA THR A 43 12.83 -6.59 3.06
C THR A 43 14.28 -6.49 2.59
N VAL A 44 14.90 -5.33 2.70
CA VAL A 44 16.31 -5.12 2.31
C VAL A 44 17.26 -5.93 3.19
N PHE A 45 17.09 -5.90 4.50
CA PHE A 45 18.04 -6.51 5.45
C PHE A 45 17.71 -7.95 5.87
N GLY A 46 16.83 -8.63 5.19
CA GLY A 46 16.68 -10.08 5.30
C GLY A 46 15.43 -10.60 5.98
N GLY A 47 14.44 -9.74 6.25
CA GLY A 47 13.13 -10.17 6.81
C GLY A 47 12.23 -10.92 5.81
N GLY A 48 12.64 -11.07 4.58
CA GLY A 48 11.91 -11.75 3.52
C GLY A 48 12.64 -11.53 2.21
N SER A 49 13.66 -12.34 1.96
CA SER A 49 14.38 -12.28 0.67
C SER A 49 13.39 -12.38 -0.49
N PRO A 50 13.29 -11.36 -1.33
CA PRO A 50 12.51 -11.51 -2.55
C PRO A 50 13.11 -12.63 -3.36
N LYS A 51 12.25 -13.50 -3.89
CA LYS A 51 12.67 -14.59 -4.78
C LYS A 51 13.14 -14.09 -6.14
N GLN A 52 13.00 -12.79 -6.41
CA GLN A 52 13.33 -12.17 -7.69
C GLN A 52 14.47 -11.17 -7.53
N PRO A 53 15.54 -11.31 -8.32
CA PRO A 53 16.59 -10.29 -8.37
C PRO A 53 16.04 -8.99 -8.95
N ASN A 54 16.58 -7.86 -8.49
CA ASN A 54 16.17 -6.51 -8.91
C ASN A 54 14.68 -6.22 -8.71
N LEU A 55 14.10 -6.71 -7.61
CA LEU A 55 12.73 -6.38 -7.24
C LEU A 55 12.60 -4.88 -6.96
N VAL A 56 11.71 -4.21 -7.65
CA VAL A 56 11.35 -2.81 -7.37
C VAL A 56 10.69 -2.73 -6.01
N LEU A 57 11.20 -1.87 -5.13
CA LEU A 57 10.70 -1.67 -3.77
C LEU A 57 9.53 -0.68 -3.71
N GLY A 58 8.94 -0.54 -2.49
CA GLY A 58 7.90 0.43 -2.19
C GLY A 58 6.47 -0.08 -2.44
N HIS A 59 5.54 0.40 -1.61
CA HIS A 59 4.13 -0.01 -1.67
C HIS A 59 3.16 1.11 -1.26
N GLU A 60 3.65 2.29 -0.97
CA GLU A 60 2.85 3.46 -0.57
C GLU A 60 3.02 4.57 -1.60
N SER A 61 1.95 4.95 -2.29
CA SER A 61 2.03 5.95 -3.36
C SER A 61 0.74 6.76 -3.53
N ILE A 62 0.94 8.00 -3.93
CA ILE A 62 -0.04 8.79 -4.66
C ILE A 62 0.45 8.84 -6.11
N GLY A 63 -0.38 8.45 -7.04
CA GLY A 63 -0.02 8.34 -8.45
C GLY A 63 -0.96 9.05 -9.39
N ARG A 64 -0.48 9.30 -10.60
CA ARG A 64 -1.29 9.76 -11.72
C ARG A 64 -1.47 8.62 -12.71
N VAL A 65 -2.71 8.35 -13.09
CA VAL A 65 -3.04 7.34 -14.09
C VAL A 65 -2.54 7.81 -15.46
N VAL A 66 -1.71 7.00 -16.11
CA VAL A 66 -1.17 7.28 -17.46
C VAL A 66 -1.65 6.28 -18.51
N ALA A 67 -2.13 5.11 -18.07
CA ALA A 67 -2.82 4.16 -18.96
C ALA A 67 -3.83 3.35 -18.16
N VAL A 68 -4.92 2.93 -18.79
CA VAL A 68 -5.95 2.07 -18.22
C VAL A 68 -6.27 0.91 -19.15
N GLY A 69 -6.52 -0.27 -18.58
CA GLY A 69 -6.96 -1.45 -19.30
C GLY A 69 -8.40 -1.33 -19.80
N GLU A 70 -8.77 -2.17 -20.76
CA GLU A 70 -10.05 -2.12 -21.46
C GLU A 70 -11.29 -2.30 -20.57
N TYR A 71 -11.11 -2.95 -19.41
CA TYR A 71 -12.20 -3.24 -18.46
C TYR A 71 -12.21 -2.32 -17.23
N VAL A 72 -11.30 -1.36 -17.14
CA VAL A 72 -11.32 -0.33 -16.08
C VAL A 72 -12.45 0.65 -16.35
N LYS A 73 -13.27 0.93 -15.32
CA LYS A 73 -14.48 1.75 -15.43
C LYS A 73 -14.44 3.02 -14.59
N ASP A 74 -13.84 2.93 -13.41
CA ASP A 74 -13.93 3.99 -12.39
C ASP A 74 -12.78 4.99 -12.50
N PHE A 75 -11.76 4.71 -13.32
CA PHE A 75 -10.57 5.54 -13.48
C PHE A 75 -10.27 5.83 -14.95
N LYS A 76 -9.69 7.01 -15.21
CA LYS A 76 -9.24 7.44 -16.53
C LYS A 76 -7.86 8.07 -16.49
N ILE A 77 -7.22 8.17 -17.65
CA ILE A 77 -5.94 8.86 -17.81
C ILE A 77 -6.04 10.29 -17.28
N GLY A 78 -5.07 10.68 -16.46
CA GLY A 78 -4.98 11.96 -15.79
C GLY A 78 -5.50 11.98 -14.36
N ASP A 79 -6.28 11.00 -13.93
CA ASP A 79 -6.78 10.93 -12.55
C ASP A 79 -5.62 10.82 -11.55
N LYS A 80 -5.76 11.56 -10.45
CA LYS A 80 -4.86 11.47 -9.29
C LYS A 80 -5.49 10.56 -8.26
N VAL A 81 -4.76 9.51 -7.87
CA VAL A 81 -5.30 8.42 -7.06
C VAL A 81 -4.37 8.04 -5.92
N ALA A 82 -4.96 7.55 -4.83
CA ALA A 82 -4.27 6.90 -3.73
C ALA A 82 -4.10 5.41 -4.06
N VAL A 83 -2.90 4.88 -3.78
CA VAL A 83 -2.52 3.48 -4.00
C VAL A 83 -2.29 2.82 -2.66
N PRO A 84 -3.20 1.95 -2.18
CA PRO A 84 -3.04 1.31 -0.88
C PRO A 84 -1.88 0.31 -0.88
N ALA A 85 -1.28 0.13 0.29
CA ALA A 85 -0.19 -0.83 0.48
C ALA A 85 -0.64 -2.29 0.25
N ILE A 86 -1.91 -2.58 0.50
CA ILE A 86 -2.50 -3.91 0.35
C ILE A 86 -3.29 -3.94 -0.96
N THR A 87 -2.87 -4.83 -1.86
CA THR A 87 -3.43 -5.00 -3.21
C THR A 87 -3.78 -6.47 -3.45
N PRO A 88 -4.80 -7.01 -2.75
CA PRO A 88 -5.16 -8.42 -2.86
C PRO A 88 -5.76 -8.74 -4.23
N ASP A 89 -5.80 -10.03 -4.58
CA ASP A 89 -6.59 -10.49 -5.72
C ASP A 89 -8.06 -10.57 -5.33
N TRP A 90 -8.85 -9.67 -5.86
CA TRP A 90 -10.28 -9.56 -5.58
C TRP A 90 -11.12 -10.73 -6.08
N ARG A 91 -10.55 -11.64 -6.87
CA ARG A 91 -11.17 -12.89 -7.31
C ARG A 91 -11.07 -13.99 -6.26
N GLU A 92 -10.24 -13.83 -5.25
CA GLU A 92 -10.16 -14.79 -4.16
C GLU A 92 -11.43 -14.76 -3.30
N LYS A 93 -11.94 -15.97 -2.97
CA LYS A 93 -13.15 -16.11 -2.19
C LYS A 93 -13.05 -15.46 -0.80
N SER A 94 -11.92 -15.59 -0.15
CA SER A 94 -11.66 -14.95 1.16
C SER A 94 -11.82 -13.43 1.11
N ILE A 95 -11.36 -12.81 0.01
CA ILE A 95 -11.50 -11.36 -0.20
C ILE A 95 -12.97 -10.98 -0.40
N GLN A 96 -13.70 -11.73 -1.23
CA GLN A 96 -15.13 -11.50 -1.48
C GLN A 96 -15.97 -11.67 -0.22
N GLU A 97 -15.54 -12.50 0.74
CA GLU A 97 -16.17 -12.70 2.04
C GLU A 97 -15.72 -11.67 3.10
N GLY A 98 -14.91 -10.66 2.73
CA GLY A 98 -14.40 -9.64 3.65
C GLY A 98 -13.27 -10.10 4.56
N ASN A 99 -12.64 -11.22 4.23
CA ASN A 99 -11.50 -11.79 4.97
C ASN A 99 -10.17 -11.52 4.23
N ASP A 100 -9.90 -10.27 3.93
CA ASP A 100 -8.71 -9.82 3.19
C ASP A 100 -7.38 -10.30 3.80
N ARG A 101 -7.35 -10.51 5.10
CA ARG A 101 -6.18 -11.00 5.85
C ARG A 101 -5.86 -12.46 5.64
N HIS A 102 -6.82 -13.21 5.16
CA HIS A 102 -6.70 -14.65 4.89
C HIS A 102 -6.62 -14.93 3.39
N ALA A 103 -6.28 -13.92 2.58
CA ALA A 103 -5.93 -14.12 1.19
C ALA A 103 -4.87 -15.21 1.07
N SER A 104 -5.04 -16.12 0.11
CA SER A 104 -4.18 -17.29 -0.10
C SER A 104 -2.76 -16.92 -0.54
N ALA A 105 -2.57 -15.72 -1.06
CA ALA A 105 -1.27 -15.20 -1.43
C ALA A 105 -0.39 -14.94 -0.18
N PRO A 106 0.92 -15.15 -0.29
CA PRO A 106 1.84 -14.74 0.76
C PRO A 106 1.61 -13.27 1.15
N PHE A 107 1.65 -12.99 2.44
CA PHE A 107 1.49 -11.65 3.00
C PHE A 107 0.09 -11.03 2.83
N SER A 108 -0.96 -11.84 2.67
CA SER A 108 -2.35 -11.37 2.72
C SER A 108 -2.62 -10.15 1.82
N GLY A 109 -2.14 -10.19 0.58
CA GLY A 109 -2.32 -9.10 -0.39
C GLY A 109 -1.27 -7.99 -0.36
N HIS A 110 -0.30 -8.00 0.55
CA HIS A 110 0.86 -7.11 0.48
C HIS A 110 1.80 -7.58 -0.63
N GLN A 111 1.50 -7.23 -1.86
CA GLN A 111 2.19 -7.74 -3.04
C GLN A 111 3.23 -6.77 -3.61
N LEU A 112 2.94 -5.47 -3.62
CA LEU A 112 3.84 -4.43 -4.13
C LEU A 112 5.15 -4.41 -3.34
N GLY A 113 6.28 -4.40 -4.04
CA GLY A 113 7.60 -4.44 -3.44
C GLY A 113 7.98 -5.77 -2.76
N ARG A 114 7.16 -6.84 -2.94
CA ARG A 114 7.42 -8.17 -2.38
C ARG A 114 7.32 -9.30 -3.41
N THR A 115 6.16 -9.50 -3.98
CA THR A 115 5.90 -10.52 -5.02
C THR A 115 5.63 -9.90 -6.38
N GLN A 116 5.39 -8.61 -6.41
CA GLN A 116 5.24 -7.78 -7.59
C GLN A 116 6.16 -6.57 -7.50
N PRO A 117 6.57 -5.98 -8.64
CA PRO A 117 7.27 -4.71 -8.65
C PRO A 117 6.52 -3.65 -7.87
N GLY A 118 7.25 -2.90 -7.04
CA GLY A 118 6.70 -1.84 -6.21
C GLY A 118 6.63 -0.49 -6.89
N VAL A 119 6.39 0.55 -6.08
CA VAL A 119 6.11 1.92 -6.56
C VAL A 119 7.34 2.82 -6.65
N PHE A 120 8.54 2.37 -6.25
CA PHE A 120 9.77 3.18 -6.35
C PHE A 120 10.36 3.11 -7.77
N SER A 121 9.60 3.54 -8.76
CA SER A 121 9.95 3.55 -10.18
C SER A 121 9.26 4.71 -10.90
N GLU A 122 9.70 5.03 -12.10
CA GLU A 122 9.06 6.07 -12.92
C GLU A 122 7.62 5.70 -13.31
N ARG A 123 7.32 4.39 -13.43
CA ARG A 123 5.97 3.85 -13.68
C ARG A 123 5.80 2.52 -12.96
N TYR A 124 4.58 2.22 -12.56
CA TYR A 124 4.22 0.94 -11.96
C TYR A 124 2.80 0.52 -12.33
N LEU A 125 2.54 -0.79 -12.30
CA LEU A 125 1.25 -1.39 -12.60
C LEU A 125 0.47 -1.67 -11.32
N ILE A 126 -0.80 -1.28 -11.32
CA ILE A 126 -1.83 -1.81 -10.41
C ILE A 126 -2.72 -2.75 -11.22
N LYS A 127 -2.78 -4.04 -10.85
CA LYS A 127 -3.40 -5.09 -11.66
C LYS A 127 -4.92 -5.04 -11.71
N ASP A 128 -5.54 -4.61 -10.62
CA ASP A 128 -7.00 -4.51 -10.49
C ASP A 128 -7.34 -3.07 -10.03
N ALA A 129 -7.45 -2.15 -10.99
CA ALA A 129 -7.55 -0.72 -10.72
C ALA A 129 -8.84 -0.36 -9.95
N ASP A 130 -10.00 -0.78 -10.44
CA ASP A 130 -11.31 -0.40 -9.89
C ASP A 130 -11.56 -0.90 -8.47
N THR A 131 -10.87 -1.97 -8.05
CA THR A 131 -11.00 -2.54 -6.71
C THR A 131 -9.89 -2.13 -5.75
N THR A 132 -8.82 -1.53 -6.27
CA THR A 132 -7.62 -1.21 -5.50
C THR A 132 -7.43 0.28 -5.31
N LEU A 133 -7.59 1.08 -6.38
CA LEU A 133 -7.32 2.50 -6.34
C LEU A 133 -8.46 3.27 -5.64
N ALA A 134 -8.12 4.44 -5.10
CA ALA A 134 -9.12 5.35 -4.53
C ALA A 134 -8.92 6.77 -5.06
N HIS A 135 -10.04 7.42 -5.40
CA HIS A 135 -10.05 8.85 -5.67
C HIS A 135 -9.70 9.65 -4.42
N ILE A 136 -8.87 10.66 -4.57
CA ILE A 136 -8.50 11.55 -3.48
C ILE A 136 -9.58 12.64 -3.37
N PRO A 137 -10.26 12.78 -2.22
CA PRO A 137 -11.28 13.81 -2.03
C PRO A 137 -10.72 15.22 -2.22
N GLU A 138 -11.57 16.13 -2.69
CA GLU A 138 -11.22 17.55 -2.80
C GLU A 138 -10.82 18.11 -1.42
N GLY A 139 -9.80 18.96 -1.41
CA GLY A 139 -9.29 19.58 -0.17
C GLY A 139 -8.26 18.75 0.60
N ILE A 140 -8.00 17.51 0.18
CA ILE A 140 -6.94 16.66 0.76
C ILE A 140 -5.64 16.89 0.00
N THR A 141 -4.53 17.19 0.70
CA THR A 141 -3.19 17.31 0.08
C THR A 141 -2.61 15.95 -0.27
N ASP A 142 -1.59 15.93 -1.13
CA ASP A 142 -0.93 14.68 -1.53
C ASP A 142 -0.27 13.99 -0.33
N GLU A 143 0.32 14.76 0.60
CA GLU A 143 0.92 14.25 1.83
C GLU A 143 -0.13 13.64 2.77
N GLN A 144 -1.29 14.29 2.92
CA GLN A 144 -2.39 13.76 3.73
C GLN A 144 -2.94 12.46 3.14
N ALA A 145 -3.14 12.44 1.81
CA ALA A 145 -3.57 11.25 1.11
C ALA A 145 -2.54 10.11 1.21
N LEU A 146 -1.24 10.43 1.09
CA LEU A 146 -0.16 9.45 1.20
C LEU A 146 -0.11 8.80 2.58
N MET A 147 -0.38 9.53 3.66
CA MET A 147 -0.47 8.96 5.00
C MET A 147 -1.63 7.96 5.14
N SER A 148 -2.69 8.08 4.35
CA SER A 148 -3.86 7.22 4.44
C SER A 148 -3.68 5.85 3.78
N VAL A 149 -2.72 5.69 2.87
CA VAL A 149 -2.56 4.45 2.08
C VAL A 149 -2.01 3.27 2.88
N ASP A 150 -1.35 3.52 4.01
CA ASP A 150 -0.89 2.48 4.95
C ASP A 150 -1.01 2.94 6.40
N VAL A 151 -0.32 3.99 6.81
CA VAL A 151 -0.10 4.37 8.21
C VAL A 151 -1.42 4.60 8.96
N VAL A 152 -2.35 5.36 8.39
CA VAL A 152 -3.65 5.64 9.01
C VAL A 152 -4.50 4.38 9.06
N THR A 153 -4.63 3.68 7.95
CA THR A 153 -5.44 2.46 7.86
C THR A 153 -4.92 1.37 8.79
N THR A 154 -3.60 1.16 8.85
CA THR A 154 -2.97 0.16 9.73
C THR A 154 -3.17 0.51 11.21
N GLY A 155 -2.98 1.77 11.61
CA GLY A 155 -3.19 2.21 12.98
C GLY A 155 -4.65 2.11 13.42
N PHE A 156 -5.58 2.50 12.56
CA PHE A 156 -7.02 2.42 12.83
C PHE A 156 -7.52 0.98 12.89
N THR A 157 -7.01 0.11 12.01
CA THR A 157 -7.29 -1.33 12.05
C THR A 157 -6.84 -1.96 13.38
N GLY A 158 -5.67 -1.56 13.90
CA GLY A 158 -5.23 -1.99 15.23
C GLY A 158 -6.19 -1.59 16.35
N ALA A 159 -6.71 -0.35 16.31
CA ALA A 159 -7.71 0.12 17.26
C ALA A 159 -9.05 -0.60 17.11
N GLU A 160 -9.43 -0.96 15.88
CA GLU A 160 -10.63 -1.75 15.59
C GLU A 160 -10.54 -3.15 16.18
N TYR A 161 -9.39 -3.83 15.98
CA TYR A 161 -9.21 -5.19 16.50
C TYR A 161 -9.08 -5.31 18.01
N ALA A 162 -8.62 -4.24 18.65
CA ALA A 162 -8.63 -4.15 20.09
C ALA A 162 -10.08 -4.07 20.66
N ASP A 163 -11.08 -3.98 19.79
CA ASP A 163 -12.52 -3.91 20.13
C ASP A 163 -12.82 -2.87 21.22
N ILE A 164 -12.17 -1.71 21.12
CA ILE A 164 -12.21 -0.64 22.11
C ILE A 164 -13.65 -0.16 22.31
N LYS A 165 -14.09 -0.16 23.57
CA LYS A 165 -15.41 0.35 24.00
C LYS A 165 -15.28 1.74 24.61
N PHE A 166 -16.41 2.42 24.68
CA PHE A 166 -16.49 3.73 25.32
C PHE A 166 -16.03 3.69 26.78
N GLY A 167 -15.06 4.55 27.12
CA GLY A 167 -14.51 4.67 28.47
C GLY A 167 -13.34 3.74 28.78
N ASP A 168 -12.95 2.84 27.89
CA ASP A 168 -11.83 1.92 28.10
C ASP A 168 -10.49 2.65 28.35
N THR A 169 -9.62 1.96 29.08
CA THR A 169 -8.21 2.35 29.20
C THR A 169 -7.39 1.55 28.20
N VAL A 170 -6.69 2.26 27.32
CA VAL A 170 -5.90 1.68 26.21
C VAL A 170 -4.42 1.99 26.43
N CYS A 171 -3.56 1.01 26.15
CA CYS A 171 -2.11 1.19 26.11
C CYS A 171 -1.61 0.90 24.70
N VAL A 172 -0.93 1.89 24.09
CA VAL A 172 -0.27 1.74 22.77
C VAL A 172 1.23 1.62 22.99
N ILE A 173 1.80 0.48 22.58
CA ILE A 173 3.23 0.22 22.68
C ILE A 173 3.90 0.51 21.34
N GLY A 174 4.81 1.50 21.33
CA GLY A 174 5.47 2.00 20.12
C GLY A 174 4.74 3.19 19.51
N ILE A 175 5.35 4.39 19.61
CA ILE A 175 4.79 5.68 19.16
C ILE A 175 5.52 6.14 17.90
N GLY A 176 5.66 5.24 16.93
CA GLY A 176 5.97 5.60 15.53
C GLY A 176 4.70 6.06 14.80
N PRO A 177 4.77 6.32 13.49
CA PRO A 177 3.62 6.82 12.72
C PRO A 177 2.35 5.96 12.90
N ILE A 178 2.46 4.64 12.82
CA ILE A 178 1.34 3.72 13.03
C ILE A 178 0.81 3.80 14.46
N GLY A 179 1.69 3.85 15.47
CA GLY A 179 1.27 3.98 16.87
C GLY A 179 0.53 5.28 17.15
N LEU A 180 0.95 6.40 16.55
CA LEU A 180 0.22 7.67 16.63
C LEU A 180 -1.18 7.56 16.02
N MET A 181 -1.33 6.85 14.90
CA MET A 181 -2.64 6.60 14.29
C MET A 181 -3.48 5.61 15.08
N ALA A 182 -2.86 4.64 15.77
CA ALA A 182 -3.57 3.78 16.71
C ALA A 182 -4.12 4.57 17.91
N VAL A 183 -3.37 5.54 18.43
CA VAL A 183 -3.87 6.49 19.47
C VAL A 183 -5.06 7.29 18.95
N ALA A 184 -4.97 7.84 17.74
CA ALA A 184 -6.07 8.57 17.11
C ALA A 184 -7.30 7.66 16.91
N GLY A 185 -7.12 6.46 16.40
CA GLY A 185 -8.18 5.46 16.23
C GLY A 185 -8.83 5.07 17.56
N ALA A 186 -8.03 4.83 18.60
CA ALA A 186 -8.52 4.52 19.93
C ALA A 186 -9.38 5.67 20.50
N ARG A 187 -8.93 6.92 20.30
CA ARG A 187 -9.69 8.11 20.71
C ARG A 187 -11.03 8.21 20.00
N LEU A 188 -11.06 8.00 18.69
CA LEU A 188 -12.28 8.03 17.89
C LEU A 188 -13.27 6.94 18.29
N ARG A 189 -12.78 5.77 18.73
CA ARG A 189 -13.60 4.67 19.23
C ARG A 189 -14.12 4.88 20.66
N GLY A 190 -13.72 5.96 21.31
CA GLY A 190 -14.27 6.36 22.60
C GLY A 190 -13.44 5.92 23.81
N ALA A 191 -12.17 5.59 23.65
CA ALA A 191 -11.28 5.34 24.78
C ALA A 191 -11.30 6.51 25.77
N GLY A 192 -11.47 6.21 27.05
CA GLY A 192 -11.48 7.21 28.12
C GLY A 192 -10.08 7.64 28.54
N LYS A 193 -9.12 6.72 28.45
CA LYS A 193 -7.69 6.96 28.74
C LYS A 193 -6.83 6.20 27.72
N ILE A 194 -5.77 6.85 27.21
CA ILE A 194 -4.80 6.25 26.30
C ILE A 194 -3.40 6.54 26.82
#